data_31ef72cba569450a821971bf5c8a2cc0
#
_entry.id   31ef72cba569450a821971bf5c8a2cc0
#
_cell.length_a   1.000
_cell.length_b   1.000
_cell.length_c   1.000
_cell.angle_alpha   90.00
_cell.angle_beta   90.00
_cell.angle_gamma   90.00
#
_symmetry.space_group_name_H-M   'P 1'
#
loop_
_entity.id
_entity.type
_entity.pdbx_description
1 polymer ?
#
loop_
_entity_poly.entity_id
_entity_poly.type
_entity_poly.pdbx_seq_one_letter_code
_entity_poly.pdbx_strand_id
1 'polypeptide(L)'
;MRFRALPLIWVAFLVGCGISGSQKNIPRVIVLGVDGMDPQFVQRHWSGLPNLAHLRSQGSFKPLKTSTPPQSPVAWSTFITGMDPDGHGIYDFVHRDPKTYLPFSSMSKTEEPRHTLSLGPYLFPLSKGQVTALRRGKAFWQILAEHNIPVTMIRMPTNYPPLEAGKAIAGMGTPDLRGTFGTFAFYTDDPEEISRSVSGGRIVKVPIFQNRVTLQIEGPVNSLRKDHRASSVDLTVDVDPQEPAARLAIGDSLAIVRQGEWSGWLRAEFPLIPGLASATGMFRVYAKQLHPRFELYTSPVNIDPEAPELPISAPASYSREVARATGRFYTQGIAEDTAALRQGVFSLEDFLAQSRLVFDDEHKLLRYALANFREGLLFVYFSSIDQNSHMLWGKHEPELLETYRAVDAIVGDVMEGARGADLIVMSDHGFTSFDRAVNLNTWLWKNGYLALAGGPGEDDVSFARVDWSTTKAYAIGLNGLYLNLAGREKQGIVAQGAERQALLRKIGGELIAFRDPVGGRQVVETVSSPEPSDVAPDLIVGYARAYRGSWQTALGGVPPDLIADNTDAWVGDHCINAADVPGVLFTSGQARVDDPQLKDVTVSLLRIFGIGAGQGMSGRDIL
;
A
#
# COMPACT_ATOMS: atom_id res chain seq x y z
N MET A 1 29.52 14.64 81.43
CA MET A 1 29.81 13.22 81.22
C MET A 1 29.23 12.85 79.87
N ARG A 2 30.08 12.55 78.87
CA ARG A 2 29.72 12.16 77.51
C ARG A 2 29.72 10.65 77.42
N PHE A 3 28.57 10.02 77.07
CA PHE A 3 28.52 8.61 76.70
C PHE A 3 28.59 8.50 75.18
N ARG A 4 29.58 7.77 74.68
CA ARG A 4 29.74 7.39 73.29
C ARG A 4 28.98 6.08 73.08
N ALA A 5 28.05 6.04 72.09
CA ALA A 5 27.40 4.83 71.59
C ALA A 5 28.25 4.24 70.47
N LEU A 6 28.60 2.95 70.55
CA LEU A 6 29.19 2.17 69.48
C LEU A 6 28.09 1.71 68.52
N PRO A 7 28.32 1.74 67.20
CA PRO A 7 27.40 1.09 66.27
C PRO A 7 27.72 -0.43 66.13
N LEU A 8 26.70 -1.26 66.33
CA LEU A 8 26.71 -2.67 65.98
C LEU A 8 26.66 -2.80 64.44
N ILE A 9 27.71 -3.39 63.85
CA ILE A 9 27.73 -3.76 62.42
C ILE A 9 27.04 -5.12 62.30
N TRP A 10 25.86 -5.15 61.65
CA TRP A 10 25.24 -6.38 61.19
C TRP A 10 25.82 -6.76 59.82
N VAL A 11 26.59 -7.83 59.76
CA VAL A 11 27.06 -8.47 58.53
C VAL A 11 25.94 -9.42 58.08
N ALA A 12 25.13 -9.00 57.11
CA ALA A 12 24.18 -9.88 56.46
C ALA A 12 24.91 -10.69 55.37
N PHE A 13 25.08 -11.97 55.57
CA PHE A 13 25.48 -12.90 54.52
C PHE A 13 24.32 -13.08 53.55
N LEU A 14 24.37 -12.34 52.41
CA LEU A 14 23.52 -12.62 51.25
C LEU A 14 24.11 -13.87 50.56
N VAL A 15 23.52 -15.02 50.83
CA VAL A 15 23.68 -16.19 49.95
C VAL A 15 22.93 -15.91 48.66
N GLY A 16 23.65 -15.41 47.69
CA GLY A 16 23.14 -15.26 46.33
C GLY A 16 22.97 -16.64 45.70
N CYS A 17 21.75 -17.20 45.75
CA CYS A 17 21.36 -18.25 44.80
C CYS A 17 21.38 -17.63 43.41
N GLY A 18 22.49 -17.75 42.72
CA GLY A 18 22.56 -17.49 41.28
C GLY A 18 21.69 -18.50 40.56
N ILE A 19 20.45 -18.13 40.33
CA ILE A 19 19.65 -18.75 39.26
C ILE A 19 20.31 -18.28 37.97
N SER A 20 21.29 -19.04 37.46
CA SER A 20 21.71 -18.89 36.06
C SER A 20 20.55 -19.39 35.20
N GLY A 21 19.58 -18.51 34.97
CA GLY A 21 18.63 -18.71 33.90
C GLY A 21 19.46 -18.81 32.61
N SER A 22 19.47 -19.98 32.00
CA SER A 22 19.96 -20.16 30.64
C SER A 22 19.26 -19.11 29.80
N GLN A 23 19.98 -18.08 29.39
CA GLN A 23 19.47 -17.09 28.45
C GLN A 23 19.10 -17.89 27.18
N LYS A 24 17.78 -18.11 26.93
CA LYS A 24 17.31 -18.77 25.72
C LYS A 24 17.85 -17.94 24.56
N ASN A 25 18.70 -18.52 23.74
CA ASN A 25 19.23 -17.88 22.56
C ASN A 25 18.05 -17.69 21.60
N ILE A 26 17.52 -16.44 21.49
CA ILE A 26 16.42 -16.12 20.61
C ILE A 26 16.94 -16.14 19.17
N PRO A 27 16.32 -16.92 18.26
CA PRO A 27 16.71 -16.94 16.86
C PRO A 27 16.71 -15.54 16.22
N ARG A 28 17.52 -15.36 15.21
CA ARG A 28 17.54 -14.17 14.36
C ARG A 28 16.88 -14.51 13.04
N VAL A 29 15.74 -13.91 12.76
CA VAL A 29 14.99 -14.15 11.51
C VAL A 29 14.79 -12.83 10.79
N ILE A 30 15.14 -12.79 9.51
CA ILE A 30 14.95 -11.63 8.65
C ILE A 30 14.01 -12.04 7.51
N VAL A 31 12.97 -11.24 7.30
CA VAL A 31 12.02 -11.42 6.20
C VAL A 31 12.06 -10.17 5.33
N LEU A 32 12.43 -10.34 4.07
CA LEU A 32 12.29 -9.32 3.04
C LEU A 32 10.99 -9.58 2.28
N GLY A 33 10.02 -8.72 2.46
CA GLY A 33 8.77 -8.71 1.68
C GLY A 33 8.97 -7.85 0.44
N VAL A 34 9.00 -8.47 -0.72
CA VAL A 34 9.20 -7.78 -2.00
C VAL A 34 7.92 -7.89 -2.82
N ASP A 35 7.15 -6.82 -2.87
CA ASP A 35 5.86 -6.81 -3.56
C ASP A 35 6.00 -7.11 -5.05
N GLY A 36 5.12 -7.96 -5.58
CA GLY A 36 5.02 -8.22 -7.02
C GLY A 36 6.18 -8.99 -7.66
N MET A 37 7.10 -9.62 -6.89
CA MET A 37 8.21 -10.37 -7.48
C MET A 37 7.71 -11.67 -8.13
N ASP A 38 7.83 -11.75 -9.46
CA ASP A 38 7.33 -12.87 -10.25
C ASP A 38 8.36 -14.01 -10.38
N PRO A 39 7.98 -15.28 -10.10
CA PRO A 39 8.91 -16.40 -10.16
C PRO A 39 9.38 -16.72 -11.56
N GLN A 40 8.58 -16.50 -12.59
CA GLN A 40 8.99 -16.78 -13.98
C GLN A 40 9.97 -15.73 -14.48
N PHE A 41 9.78 -14.45 -14.08
CA PHE A 41 10.73 -13.38 -14.36
C PHE A 41 12.10 -13.68 -13.72
N VAL A 42 12.12 -14.04 -12.44
CA VAL A 42 13.34 -14.47 -11.74
C VAL A 42 14.00 -15.65 -12.46
N GLN A 43 13.22 -16.68 -12.86
CA GLN A 43 13.76 -17.87 -13.53
C GLN A 43 14.39 -17.55 -14.88
N ARG A 44 13.83 -16.61 -15.66
CA ARG A 44 14.42 -16.18 -16.92
C ARG A 44 15.72 -15.41 -16.75
N HIS A 45 15.91 -14.76 -15.61
CA HIS A 45 17.01 -13.81 -15.39
C HIS A 45 18.04 -14.22 -14.31
N TRP A 46 18.15 -15.53 -13.99
CA TRP A 46 19.10 -16.03 -12.96
C TRP A 46 20.53 -15.49 -13.11
N SER A 47 21.02 -15.37 -14.34
CA SER A 47 22.38 -14.87 -14.60
C SER A 47 22.59 -13.40 -14.21
N GLY A 48 21.49 -12.64 -14.12
CA GLY A 48 21.48 -11.25 -13.70
C GLY A 48 21.19 -11.04 -12.20
N LEU A 49 20.91 -12.11 -11.44
CA LEU A 49 20.46 -12.09 -10.04
C LEU A 49 21.32 -13.04 -9.17
N PRO A 50 22.64 -12.73 -9.03
CA PRO A 50 23.60 -13.66 -8.42
C PRO A 50 23.34 -13.94 -6.93
N ASN A 51 22.81 -12.98 -6.16
CA ASN A 51 22.57 -13.16 -4.72
C ASN A 51 21.33 -14.02 -4.46
N LEU A 52 20.25 -13.82 -5.21
CA LEU A 52 19.08 -14.70 -5.20
C LEU A 52 19.43 -16.11 -5.68
N ALA A 53 20.27 -16.23 -6.72
CA ALA A 53 20.78 -17.53 -7.18
C ALA A 53 21.62 -18.21 -6.11
N HIS A 54 22.45 -17.47 -5.37
CA HIS A 54 23.22 -17.97 -4.26
C HIS A 54 22.34 -18.40 -3.07
N LEU A 55 21.36 -17.58 -2.66
CA LEU A 55 20.39 -17.93 -1.63
C LEU A 55 19.64 -19.22 -1.97
N ARG A 56 19.17 -19.35 -3.22
CA ARG A 56 18.56 -20.59 -3.73
C ARG A 56 19.49 -21.80 -3.60
N SER A 57 20.77 -21.64 -3.90
CA SER A 57 21.74 -22.76 -3.87
C SER A 57 22.05 -23.26 -2.47
N GLN A 58 21.95 -22.40 -1.47
CA GLN A 58 22.14 -22.73 -0.06
C GLN A 58 20.86 -23.27 0.60
N GLY A 59 19.70 -22.78 0.18
CA GLY A 59 18.41 -23.09 0.76
C GLY A 59 17.40 -23.57 -0.30
N SER A 60 16.29 -22.84 -0.47
CA SER A 60 15.27 -23.18 -1.45
C SER A 60 14.69 -21.98 -2.16
N PHE A 61 14.13 -22.25 -3.35
CA PHE A 61 13.28 -21.35 -4.13
C PHE A 61 12.03 -22.10 -4.59
N LYS A 62 10.86 -21.53 -4.28
CA LYS A 62 9.56 -22.07 -4.68
C LYS A 62 8.64 -20.93 -5.16
N PRO A 63 7.77 -21.15 -6.16
CA PRO A 63 6.61 -20.31 -6.35
C PRO A 63 5.73 -20.34 -5.09
N LEU A 64 5.28 -19.19 -4.63
CA LEU A 64 4.45 -19.02 -3.43
C LEU A 64 3.00 -18.73 -3.85
N LYS A 65 2.08 -19.64 -3.52
CA LYS A 65 0.66 -19.44 -3.84
C LYS A 65 0.14 -18.19 -3.10
N THR A 66 -0.45 -17.29 -3.89
CA THR A 66 -1.05 -16.06 -3.39
C THR A 66 -2.47 -16.26 -2.86
N SER A 67 -3.09 -15.18 -2.37
CA SER A 67 -4.50 -15.16 -1.93
C SER A 67 -5.48 -15.14 -3.10
N THR A 68 -6.76 -15.36 -2.81
CA THR A 68 -7.86 -15.17 -3.76
C THR A 68 -8.81 -14.09 -3.22
N PRO A 69 -8.88 -12.90 -3.87
CA PRO A 69 -8.12 -12.47 -5.05
C PRO A 69 -6.64 -12.17 -4.74
N PRO A 70 -5.77 -12.13 -5.78
CA PRO A 70 -4.34 -11.90 -5.62
C PRO A 70 -4.01 -10.40 -5.60
N GLN A 71 -4.58 -9.68 -4.66
CA GLN A 71 -4.37 -8.25 -4.46
C GLN A 71 -3.51 -8.01 -3.21
N SER A 72 -2.57 -7.07 -3.27
CA SER A 72 -1.60 -6.85 -2.18
C SER A 72 -2.25 -6.69 -0.80
N PRO A 73 -3.34 -5.91 -0.58
CA PRO A 73 -3.95 -5.83 0.75
C PRO A 73 -4.55 -7.16 1.22
N VAL A 74 -5.01 -8.02 0.32
CA VAL A 74 -5.55 -9.35 0.63
C VAL A 74 -4.41 -10.32 0.95
N ALA A 75 -3.41 -10.36 0.08
CA ALA A 75 -2.27 -11.26 0.16
C ALA A 75 -1.41 -10.97 1.40
N TRP A 76 -1.07 -9.70 1.65
CA TRP A 76 -0.36 -9.31 2.87
C TRP A 76 -1.19 -9.55 4.13
N SER A 77 -2.52 -9.35 4.10
CA SER A 77 -3.38 -9.71 5.24
C SER A 77 -3.39 -11.22 5.52
N THR A 78 -3.35 -12.04 4.46
CA THR A 78 -3.21 -13.50 4.57
C THR A 78 -1.87 -13.88 5.23
N PHE A 79 -0.76 -13.27 4.80
CA PHE A 79 0.56 -13.44 5.43
C PHE A 79 0.57 -12.95 6.89
N ILE A 80 0.01 -11.79 7.18
CA ILE A 80 -0.01 -11.21 8.52
C ILE A 80 -0.73 -12.10 9.54
N THR A 81 -1.85 -12.67 9.13
CA THR A 81 -2.75 -13.38 10.05
C THR A 81 -2.64 -14.89 9.97
N GLY A 82 -2.01 -15.44 8.92
CA GLY A 82 -2.03 -16.89 8.64
C GLY A 82 -3.43 -17.42 8.31
N MET A 83 -4.36 -16.54 7.93
CA MET A 83 -5.76 -16.83 7.61
C MET A 83 -6.06 -16.54 6.15
N ASP A 84 -7.09 -17.19 5.61
CA ASP A 84 -7.69 -16.82 4.33
C ASP A 84 -8.57 -15.56 4.47
N PRO A 85 -9.01 -14.92 3.37
CA PRO A 85 -9.85 -13.71 3.38
C PRO A 85 -11.09 -13.81 4.27
N ASP A 86 -11.73 -14.97 4.36
CA ASP A 86 -12.87 -15.20 5.25
C ASP A 86 -12.53 -14.98 6.73
N GLY A 87 -11.30 -15.28 7.13
CA GLY A 87 -10.79 -15.05 8.47
C GLY A 87 -10.43 -13.59 8.73
N HIS A 88 -9.62 -12.98 7.86
CA HIS A 88 -9.12 -11.62 8.08
C HIS A 88 -10.04 -10.50 7.54
N GLY A 89 -11.00 -10.81 6.67
CA GLY A 89 -12.04 -9.89 6.23
C GLY A 89 -11.62 -8.83 5.21
N ILE A 90 -10.47 -8.96 4.56
CA ILE A 90 -10.00 -8.09 3.49
C ILE A 90 -10.13 -8.87 2.16
N TYR A 91 -10.85 -8.30 1.18
CA TYR A 91 -11.13 -8.95 -0.10
C TYR A 91 -10.72 -8.14 -1.33
N ASP A 92 -10.35 -6.87 -1.14
CA ASP A 92 -9.95 -5.94 -2.20
C ASP A 92 -9.30 -4.70 -1.58
N PHE A 93 -8.74 -3.78 -2.37
CA PHE A 93 -8.34 -2.44 -1.92
C PHE A 93 -9.53 -1.65 -1.38
N VAL A 94 -10.72 -1.90 -1.93
CA VAL A 94 -11.96 -1.25 -1.52
C VAL A 94 -13.00 -2.27 -1.12
N HIS A 95 -13.80 -1.91 -0.11
CA HIS A 95 -15.08 -2.57 0.17
C HIS A 95 -16.22 -1.67 -0.25
N ARG A 96 -17.43 -2.23 -0.34
CA ARG A 96 -18.65 -1.45 -0.52
C ARG A 96 -19.35 -1.23 0.81
N ASP A 97 -19.98 -0.10 0.98
CA ASP A 97 -20.94 0.11 2.07
C ASP A 97 -22.33 -0.37 1.61
N PRO A 98 -22.93 -1.39 2.24
CA PRO A 98 -24.25 -1.91 1.82
C PRO A 98 -25.39 -0.90 1.98
N LYS A 99 -25.19 0.17 2.75
CA LYS A 99 -26.20 1.23 2.96
C LYS A 99 -26.16 2.30 1.87
N THR A 100 -25.00 2.56 1.32
CA THR A 100 -24.80 3.62 0.31
C THR A 100 -24.42 3.08 -1.06
N TYR A 101 -23.98 1.83 -1.14
CA TYR A 101 -23.36 1.16 -2.32
C TYR A 101 -22.02 1.78 -2.73
N LEU A 102 -21.52 2.76 -1.99
CA LEU A 102 -20.27 3.44 -2.32
C LEU A 102 -19.04 2.64 -1.86
N PRO A 103 -17.93 2.72 -2.62
CA PRO A 103 -16.66 2.12 -2.20
C PRO A 103 -16.03 2.90 -1.04
N PHE A 104 -15.32 2.18 -0.16
CA PHE A 104 -14.46 2.75 0.88
C PHE A 104 -13.21 1.90 1.04
N SER A 105 -12.13 2.46 1.63
CA SER A 105 -10.89 1.70 1.87
C SER A 105 -11.13 0.46 2.73
N SER A 106 -10.64 -0.68 2.28
CA SER A 106 -10.73 -1.95 3.04
C SER A 106 -9.73 -2.03 4.19
N MET A 107 -8.66 -1.22 4.17
CA MET A 107 -7.52 -1.34 5.10
C MET A 107 -7.76 -0.63 6.41
N SER A 108 -8.28 0.59 6.38
CA SER A 108 -8.49 1.42 7.57
C SER A 108 -9.69 2.35 7.43
N LYS A 109 -10.23 2.76 8.57
CA LYS A 109 -11.30 3.73 8.67
C LYS A 109 -10.90 4.85 9.62
N THR A 110 -11.10 6.09 9.18
CA THR A 110 -10.94 7.28 10.02
C THR A 110 -12.30 7.73 10.54
N GLU A 111 -12.41 7.97 11.83
CA GLU A 111 -13.58 8.55 12.48
C GLU A 111 -13.24 9.92 13.04
N GLU A 112 -14.01 10.92 12.66
CA GLU A 112 -13.88 12.28 13.18
C GLU A 112 -14.20 12.35 14.68
N PRO A 113 -13.70 13.38 15.40
CA PRO A 113 -14.04 13.62 16.80
C PRO A 113 -15.55 13.73 17.00
N ARG A 114 -16.13 12.93 17.92
CA ARG A 114 -17.59 12.90 18.17
C ARG A 114 -18.11 14.16 18.82
N HIS A 115 -17.28 14.87 19.59
CA HIS A 115 -17.66 16.06 20.32
C HIS A 115 -16.73 17.21 19.97
N THR A 116 -17.31 18.33 19.54
CA THR A 116 -16.58 19.55 19.20
C THR A 116 -17.23 20.75 19.88
N LEU A 117 -16.41 21.70 20.34
CA LEU A 117 -16.85 23.01 20.79
C LEU A 117 -16.71 24.01 19.65
N SER A 118 -17.80 24.69 19.33
CA SER A 118 -17.83 25.70 18.25
C SER A 118 -17.52 27.09 18.83
N LEU A 119 -16.46 27.75 18.30
CA LEU A 119 -16.11 29.13 18.66
C LEU A 119 -15.80 29.91 17.37
N GLY A 120 -16.70 30.83 17.00
CA GLY A 120 -16.61 31.56 15.74
C GLY A 120 -16.57 30.61 14.53
N PRO A 121 -15.59 30.72 13.60
CA PRO A 121 -15.45 29.83 12.46
C PRO A 121 -14.76 28.50 12.80
N TYR A 122 -14.29 28.30 14.04
CA TYR A 122 -13.49 27.16 14.44
C TYR A 122 -14.28 26.10 15.22
N LEU A 123 -13.83 24.86 15.10
CA LEU A 123 -14.28 23.67 15.82
C LEU A 123 -13.14 23.14 16.69
N PHE A 124 -13.31 23.12 17.99
CA PHE A 124 -12.33 22.57 18.93
C PHE A 124 -12.75 21.16 19.32
N PRO A 125 -11.97 20.12 18.97
CA PRO A 125 -12.31 18.76 19.34
C PRO A 125 -12.17 18.55 20.84
N LEU A 126 -13.24 18.05 21.47
CA LEU A 126 -13.27 17.63 22.88
C LEU A 126 -12.97 16.13 23.04
N SER A 127 -12.90 15.40 21.95
CA SER A 127 -12.46 13.99 21.86
C SER A 127 -11.44 13.84 20.74
N LYS A 128 -10.61 12.80 20.80
CA LYS A 128 -9.70 12.49 19.70
C LYS A 128 -10.46 11.80 18.57
N GLY A 129 -10.14 12.13 17.32
CA GLY A 129 -10.45 11.30 16.17
C GLY A 129 -9.71 9.95 16.29
N GLN A 130 -10.22 8.94 15.64
CA GLN A 130 -9.63 7.59 15.69
C GLN A 130 -9.43 7.04 14.28
N VAL A 131 -8.27 6.45 14.05
CA VAL A 131 -8.02 5.60 12.88
C VAL A 131 -7.99 4.15 13.34
N THR A 132 -8.77 3.31 12.68
CA THR A 132 -8.90 1.89 13.04
C THR A 132 -8.58 1.02 11.83
N ALA A 133 -7.68 0.05 11.98
CA ALA A 133 -7.45 -0.99 10.98
C ALA A 133 -8.68 -1.90 10.88
N LEU A 134 -9.09 -2.25 9.65
CA LEU A 134 -10.29 -3.07 9.41
C LEU A 134 -9.97 -4.56 9.31
N ARG A 135 -8.71 -4.93 9.12
CA ARG A 135 -8.26 -6.32 9.11
C ARG A 135 -8.57 -6.99 10.46
N ARG A 136 -9.25 -8.13 10.40
CA ARG A 136 -9.51 -9.00 11.55
C ARG A 136 -8.35 -9.97 11.77
N GLY A 137 -8.38 -10.67 12.89
CA GLY A 137 -7.35 -11.63 13.27
C GLY A 137 -6.13 -10.99 13.91
N LYS A 138 -5.37 -11.80 14.63
CA LYS A 138 -4.16 -11.37 15.32
C LYS A 138 -2.97 -11.44 14.37
N ALA A 139 -2.18 -10.39 14.31
CA ALA A 139 -0.93 -10.42 13.54
C ALA A 139 0.09 -11.34 14.20
N PHE A 140 0.85 -12.10 13.41
CA PHE A 140 1.83 -13.06 13.95
C PHE A 140 2.88 -12.41 14.86
N TRP A 141 3.27 -11.17 14.59
CA TRP A 141 4.23 -10.46 15.45
C TRP A 141 3.63 -10.00 16.78
N GLN A 142 2.31 -9.84 16.89
CA GLN A 142 1.66 -9.66 18.20
C GLN A 142 1.81 -10.91 19.05
N ILE A 143 1.68 -12.10 18.43
CA ILE A 143 1.92 -13.38 19.10
C ILE A 143 3.36 -13.49 19.53
N LEU A 144 4.33 -13.13 18.66
CA LEU A 144 5.75 -13.10 19.02
C LEU A 144 6.03 -12.17 20.21
N ALA A 145 5.49 -10.95 20.17
CA ALA A 145 5.67 -9.96 21.24
C ALA A 145 5.07 -10.44 22.58
N GLU A 146 3.94 -11.13 22.57
CA GLU A 146 3.33 -11.75 23.76
C GLU A 146 4.23 -12.85 24.38
N HIS A 147 5.09 -13.47 23.57
CA HIS A 147 6.09 -14.43 24.01
C HIS A 147 7.47 -13.78 24.28
N ASN A 148 7.50 -12.45 24.38
CA ASN A 148 8.73 -11.66 24.61
C ASN A 148 9.80 -11.83 23.51
N ILE A 149 9.40 -12.14 22.28
CA ILE A 149 10.29 -12.14 21.13
C ILE A 149 10.35 -10.71 20.56
N PRO A 150 11.54 -10.09 20.46
CA PRO A 150 11.68 -8.77 19.85
C PRO A 150 11.26 -8.77 18.39
N VAL A 151 10.47 -7.76 17.98
CA VAL A 151 10.02 -7.63 16.60
C VAL A 151 10.24 -6.20 16.09
N THR A 152 10.65 -6.10 14.82
CA THR A 152 10.79 -4.83 14.11
C THR A 152 10.15 -4.99 12.72
N MET A 153 9.13 -4.17 12.45
CA MET A 153 8.32 -4.24 11.24
C MET A 153 8.49 -2.92 10.46
N ILE A 154 9.25 -2.94 9.37
CA ILE A 154 9.51 -1.75 8.56
C ILE A 154 8.61 -1.78 7.32
N ARG A 155 7.69 -0.82 7.23
CA ARG A 155 6.75 -0.61 6.11
C ARG A 155 5.82 -1.81 5.85
N MET A 156 5.49 -2.62 6.88
CA MET A 156 4.55 -3.73 6.72
C MET A 156 3.25 -3.22 6.06
N PRO A 157 2.85 -3.79 4.89
CA PRO A 157 1.59 -3.45 4.25
C PRO A 157 0.38 -3.75 5.14
N THR A 158 -0.74 -3.04 4.93
CA THR A 158 -1.99 -3.18 5.70
C THR A 158 -1.82 -3.07 7.23
N ASN A 159 -0.75 -2.39 7.67
CA ASN A 159 -0.46 -2.12 9.07
C ASN A 159 -0.51 -0.61 9.36
N TYR A 160 -1.62 0.02 8.95
CA TYR A 160 -1.94 1.41 9.29
C TYR A 160 -3.32 1.50 9.95
N PRO A 161 -3.44 2.11 11.14
CA PRO A 161 -2.33 2.51 12.01
C PRO A 161 -1.51 1.32 12.48
N PRO A 162 -0.18 1.50 12.75
CA PRO A 162 0.67 0.39 13.13
C PRO A 162 0.31 -0.17 14.50
N LEU A 163 0.34 -1.49 14.61
CA LEU A 163 0.05 -2.19 15.86
C LEU A 163 1.15 -1.95 16.89
N GLU A 164 0.76 -1.70 18.14
CA GLU A 164 1.67 -1.52 19.28
C GLU A 164 2.22 -2.89 19.76
N ALA A 165 3.03 -3.52 18.92
CA ALA A 165 3.66 -4.81 19.20
C ALA A 165 5.10 -4.79 18.66
N GLY A 166 6.04 -4.32 19.48
CA GLY A 166 7.43 -4.09 19.08
C GLY A 166 7.63 -2.74 18.39
N LYS A 167 8.62 -2.67 17.49
CA LYS A 167 8.92 -1.46 16.69
C LYS A 167 8.28 -1.58 15.31
N ALA A 168 7.58 -0.54 14.83
CA ALA A 168 6.97 -0.55 13.52
C ALA A 168 6.99 0.83 12.84
N ILE A 169 7.22 0.84 11.53
CA ILE A 169 6.87 1.93 10.61
C ILE A 169 5.74 1.42 9.72
N ALA A 170 4.66 2.18 9.58
CA ALA A 170 3.53 1.83 8.73
C ALA A 170 3.92 1.80 7.24
N GLY A 171 3.31 0.90 6.48
CA GLY A 171 3.50 0.73 5.04
C GLY A 171 2.26 1.05 4.22
N MET A 172 1.98 0.22 3.21
CA MET A 172 0.79 0.32 2.36
C MET A 172 -0.48 0.49 3.20
N GLY A 173 -1.31 1.46 2.82
CA GLY A 173 -2.48 1.90 3.58
C GLY A 173 -2.26 3.21 4.34
N THR A 174 -0.99 3.66 4.51
CA THR A 174 -0.68 4.97 5.08
C THR A 174 -1.00 6.05 4.04
N PRO A 175 -1.91 7.01 4.35
CA PRO A 175 -2.23 8.10 3.45
C PRO A 175 -1.10 9.14 3.39
N ASP A 176 -1.20 10.08 2.45
CA ASP A 176 -0.49 11.34 2.52
C ASP A 176 -1.09 12.25 3.61
N LEU A 177 -0.51 13.44 3.84
CA LEU A 177 -1.02 14.38 4.86
C LEU A 177 -2.43 14.89 4.55
N ARG A 178 -2.87 14.85 3.31
CA ARG A 178 -4.21 15.24 2.85
C ARG A 178 -5.26 14.16 3.09
N GLY A 179 -4.85 12.96 3.50
CA GLY A 179 -5.72 11.80 3.68
C GLY A 179 -6.02 11.06 2.36
N THR A 180 -5.25 11.30 1.31
CA THR A 180 -5.36 10.60 0.02
C THR A 180 -4.29 9.52 -0.13
N PHE A 181 -4.39 8.68 -1.15
CA PHE A 181 -3.35 7.71 -1.50
C PHE A 181 -2.24 8.28 -2.39
N GLY A 182 -2.14 9.62 -2.42
CA GLY A 182 -1.17 10.38 -3.17
C GLY A 182 -1.85 11.22 -4.24
N THR A 183 -1.66 12.55 -4.17
CA THR A 183 -2.14 13.49 -5.17
C THR A 183 -1.00 14.46 -5.49
N PHE A 184 -0.42 14.33 -6.68
CA PHE A 184 0.62 15.23 -7.13
C PHE A 184 0.06 16.60 -7.54
N ALA A 185 0.94 17.62 -7.63
CA ALA A 185 0.61 18.86 -8.32
C ALA A 185 1.71 19.19 -9.34
N PHE A 186 1.25 19.57 -10.53
CA PHE A 186 2.11 19.98 -11.63
C PHE A 186 1.82 21.44 -11.97
N TYR A 187 2.81 22.29 -11.81
CA TYR A 187 2.71 23.73 -11.99
C TYR A 187 3.38 24.14 -13.30
N THR A 188 2.62 24.84 -14.14
CA THR A 188 3.14 25.20 -15.47
C THR A 188 2.55 26.51 -15.99
N ASP A 189 3.26 27.16 -16.90
CA ASP A 189 2.77 28.27 -17.72
C ASP A 189 2.42 27.82 -19.16
N ASP A 190 2.58 26.52 -19.48
CA ASP A 190 2.27 25.98 -20.80
C ASP A 190 0.76 25.85 -21.01
N PRO A 191 0.17 26.54 -22.03
CA PRO A 191 -1.26 26.46 -22.31
C PRO A 191 -1.74 25.07 -22.71
N GLU A 192 -0.90 24.24 -23.35
CA GLU A 192 -1.26 22.89 -23.77
C GLU A 192 -1.44 21.99 -22.53
N GLU A 193 -0.49 22.02 -21.61
CA GLU A 193 -0.59 21.30 -20.35
C GLU A 193 -1.78 21.76 -19.49
N ILE A 194 -2.00 23.08 -19.40
CA ILE A 194 -3.10 23.65 -18.62
C ILE A 194 -4.48 23.18 -19.11
N SER A 195 -4.61 22.88 -20.41
CA SER A 195 -5.87 22.42 -20.99
C SER A 195 -6.22 20.97 -20.68
N ARG A 196 -5.27 20.19 -20.17
CA ARG A 196 -5.43 18.76 -19.88
C ARG A 196 -6.18 18.53 -18.59
N SER A 197 -7.06 17.54 -18.58
CA SER A 197 -7.64 16.98 -17.35
C SER A 197 -6.85 15.75 -16.94
N VAL A 198 -6.45 15.66 -15.67
CA VAL A 198 -5.67 14.56 -15.13
C VAL A 198 -6.35 13.94 -13.90
N SER A 199 -6.13 12.65 -13.69
CA SER A 199 -6.57 11.93 -12.48
C SER A 199 -5.37 11.59 -11.59
N GLY A 200 -5.58 11.50 -10.26
CA GLY A 200 -4.50 11.24 -9.29
C GLY A 200 -3.58 12.43 -9.05
N GLY A 201 -3.88 13.59 -9.63
CA GLY A 201 -3.14 14.83 -9.47
C GLY A 201 -3.88 16.04 -9.99
N ARG A 202 -3.18 17.15 -10.11
CA ARG A 202 -3.72 18.38 -10.69
C ARG A 202 -2.66 19.14 -11.48
N ILE A 203 -3.09 19.81 -12.55
CA ILE A 203 -2.28 20.77 -13.31
C ILE A 203 -2.71 22.17 -12.89
N VAL A 204 -1.76 22.99 -12.49
CA VAL A 204 -1.99 24.33 -11.96
C VAL A 204 -1.28 25.36 -12.82
N LYS A 205 -2.08 26.26 -13.41
CA LYS A 205 -1.54 27.43 -14.14
C LYS A 205 -0.85 28.38 -13.17
N VAL A 206 0.36 28.79 -13.52
CA VAL A 206 1.12 29.76 -12.72
C VAL A 206 1.57 30.95 -13.55
N PRO A 207 1.44 32.18 -13.04
CA PRO A 207 2.05 33.37 -13.67
C PRO A 207 3.51 33.49 -13.24
N ILE A 208 4.38 33.84 -14.17
CA ILE A 208 5.79 34.18 -13.87
C ILE A 208 5.91 35.69 -13.91
N PHE A 209 6.39 36.28 -12.81
CA PHE A 209 6.64 37.71 -12.74
C PHE A 209 8.07 37.97 -12.28
N GLN A 210 8.87 38.66 -13.11
CA GLN A 210 10.28 38.96 -12.82
C GLN A 210 11.09 37.73 -12.39
N ASN A 211 10.95 36.63 -13.12
CA ASN A 211 11.58 35.32 -12.85
C ASN A 211 11.16 34.68 -11.50
N ARG A 212 10.08 35.14 -10.88
CA ARG A 212 9.53 34.58 -9.66
C ARG A 212 8.16 33.98 -9.90
N VAL A 213 7.95 32.81 -9.33
CA VAL A 213 6.68 32.10 -9.28
C VAL A 213 6.32 31.85 -7.81
N THR A 214 5.07 32.08 -7.45
CA THR A 214 4.52 31.67 -6.15
C THR A 214 3.56 30.53 -6.37
N LEU A 215 3.85 29.37 -5.79
CA LEU A 215 3.06 28.15 -5.89
C LEU A 215 2.31 27.94 -4.59
N GLN A 216 1.03 27.67 -4.69
CA GLN A 216 0.22 27.33 -3.53
C GLN A 216 0.26 25.83 -3.28
N ILE A 217 0.97 25.40 -2.23
CA ILE A 217 1.03 24.00 -1.79
C ILE A 217 -0.18 23.72 -0.90
N GLU A 218 -1.05 22.82 -1.34
CA GLU A 218 -2.20 22.40 -0.54
C GLU A 218 -1.80 21.41 0.55
N GLY A 219 -2.25 21.71 1.75
CA GLY A 219 -2.16 20.86 2.93
C GLY A 219 -3.44 20.07 3.20
N PRO A 220 -3.61 19.57 4.43
CA PRO A 220 -4.78 18.81 4.82
C PRO A 220 -6.06 19.66 4.84
N VAL A 221 -7.20 18.99 4.69
CA VAL A 221 -8.50 19.58 5.02
C VAL A 221 -8.48 20.03 6.48
N ASN A 222 -8.85 21.26 6.72
CA ASN A 222 -8.82 21.82 8.08
C ASN A 222 -10.08 21.41 8.85
N SER A 223 -10.00 20.29 9.56
CA SER A 223 -11.08 19.77 10.41
C SER A 223 -11.39 20.67 11.62
N LEU A 224 -10.49 21.61 11.93
CA LEU A 224 -10.72 22.62 12.98
C LEU A 224 -11.52 23.83 12.47
N ARG A 225 -11.98 23.83 11.21
CA ARG A 225 -12.83 24.86 10.63
C ARG A 225 -14.19 24.30 10.22
N LYS A 226 -15.24 25.08 10.40
CA LYS A 226 -16.61 24.72 10.00
C LYS A 226 -16.82 24.57 8.49
N ASP A 227 -16.04 25.29 7.68
CA ASP A 227 -16.10 25.25 6.23
C ASP A 227 -15.22 24.14 5.62
N HIS A 228 -14.48 23.41 6.46
CA HIS A 228 -13.55 22.32 6.06
C HIS A 228 -12.63 22.69 4.90
N ARG A 229 -12.30 23.99 4.74
CA ARG A 229 -11.40 24.43 3.67
C ARG A 229 -10.00 23.85 3.90
N ALA A 230 -9.38 23.34 2.83
CA ALA A 230 -7.99 22.89 2.88
C ALA A 230 -7.07 24.05 3.31
N SER A 231 -6.09 23.75 4.14
CA SER A 231 -5.00 24.67 4.45
C SER A 231 -4.03 24.74 3.28
N SER A 232 -3.28 25.83 3.15
CA SER A 232 -2.25 25.96 2.12
C SER A 232 -1.13 26.88 2.58
N VAL A 233 0.04 26.74 1.96
CA VAL A 233 1.21 27.59 2.17
C VAL A 233 1.86 27.90 0.84
N ASP A 234 2.54 29.05 0.75
CA ASP A 234 3.20 29.48 -0.46
C ASP A 234 4.64 28.94 -0.51
N LEU A 235 4.98 28.31 -1.66
CA LEU A 235 6.35 28.02 -2.08
C LEU A 235 6.78 29.07 -3.10
N THR A 236 7.82 29.84 -2.78
CA THR A 236 8.42 30.78 -3.70
C THR A 236 9.50 30.07 -4.52
N VAL A 237 9.45 30.25 -5.85
CA VAL A 237 10.43 29.75 -6.80
C VAL A 237 11.02 30.93 -7.53
N ASP A 238 12.31 31.21 -7.30
CA ASP A 238 13.08 32.20 -8.04
C ASP A 238 13.89 31.49 -9.11
N VAL A 239 13.51 31.67 -10.38
CA VAL A 239 14.19 31.06 -11.52
C VAL A 239 15.37 31.94 -11.93
N ASP A 240 16.53 31.35 -12.10
CA ASP A 240 17.69 32.09 -12.60
C ASP A 240 17.46 32.47 -14.07
N PRO A 241 17.68 33.76 -14.47
CA PRO A 241 17.40 34.19 -15.83
C PRO A 241 18.42 33.69 -16.88
N GLN A 242 19.56 33.18 -16.45
CA GLN A 242 20.66 32.75 -17.32
C GLN A 242 20.97 31.27 -17.23
N GLU A 243 20.85 30.70 -16.02
CA GLU A 243 21.14 29.29 -15.76
C GLU A 243 19.83 28.50 -15.60
N PRO A 244 19.79 27.24 -16.04
CA PRO A 244 18.61 26.37 -15.84
C PRO A 244 18.52 25.89 -14.37
N ALA A 245 18.38 26.82 -13.44
CA ALA A 245 18.35 26.59 -12.00
C ALA A 245 17.28 27.47 -11.33
N ALA A 246 16.79 27.02 -10.19
CA ALA A 246 15.85 27.79 -9.39
C ALA A 246 16.13 27.65 -7.89
N ARG A 247 15.84 28.70 -7.15
CA ARG A 247 15.81 28.70 -5.68
C ARG A 247 14.39 28.47 -5.20
N LEU A 248 14.21 27.45 -4.37
CA LEU A 248 12.95 27.11 -3.71
C LEU A 248 12.98 27.63 -2.28
N ALA A 249 11.94 28.33 -1.83
CA ALA A 249 11.82 28.80 -0.44
C ALA A 249 10.42 28.62 0.09
N ILE A 250 10.28 27.89 1.22
CA ILE A 250 9.02 27.68 1.94
C ILE A 250 9.28 27.64 3.45
N GLY A 251 8.68 28.54 4.22
CA GLY A 251 8.99 28.71 5.63
C GLY A 251 10.51 28.86 5.84
N ASP A 252 11.08 28.00 6.69
CA ASP A 252 12.53 27.95 6.95
C ASP A 252 13.30 27.01 5.97
N SER A 253 12.59 26.32 5.08
CA SER A 253 13.21 25.41 4.11
C SER A 253 13.68 26.18 2.88
N LEU A 254 14.94 25.94 2.49
CA LEU A 254 15.58 26.52 1.31
C LEU A 254 16.29 25.43 0.54
N ALA A 255 16.11 25.42 -0.80
CA ALA A 255 16.83 24.52 -1.68
C ALA A 255 17.16 25.22 -3.02
N ILE A 256 18.20 24.73 -3.69
CA ILE A 256 18.49 25.06 -5.09
C ILE A 256 18.32 23.78 -5.89
N VAL A 257 17.63 23.86 -7.02
CA VAL A 257 17.42 22.75 -7.95
C VAL A 257 17.80 23.20 -9.35
N ARG A 258 18.40 22.29 -10.14
CA ARG A 258 18.59 22.48 -11.57
C ARG A 258 17.47 21.81 -12.35
N GLN A 259 17.29 22.24 -13.58
CA GLN A 259 16.39 21.56 -14.50
C GLN A 259 16.77 20.07 -14.62
N GLY A 260 15.78 19.19 -14.53
CA GLY A 260 15.96 17.73 -14.49
C GLY A 260 16.33 17.17 -13.12
N GLU A 261 16.41 18.00 -12.05
CA GLU A 261 16.79 17.55 -10.72
C GLU A 261 15.61 17.53 -9.73
N TRP A 262 15.71 16.59 -8.80
CA TRP A 262 14.84 16.49 -7.62
C TRP A 262 15.43 17.27 -6.45
N SER A 263 14.59 17.98 -5.71
CA SER A 263 14.99 18.57 -4.42
C SER A 263 15.19 17.49 -3.35
N GLY A 264 15.88 17.84 -2.25
CA GLY A 264 15.69 17.20 -0.97
C GLY A 264 14.27 17.40 -0.45
N TRP A 265 13.98 16.86 0.76
CA TRP A 265 12.71 17.09 1.42
C TRP A 265 12.56 18.56 1.84
N LEU A 266 11.50 19.22 1.38
CA LEU A 266 11.06 20.53 1.85
C LEU A 266 9.99 20.32 2.91
N ARG A 267 10.15 20.96 4.07
CA ARG A 267 9.19 20.93 5.17
C ARG A 267 8.23 22.11 5.05
N ALA A 268 6.95 21.87 5.26
CA ALA A 268 5.90 22.88 5.25
C ALA A 268 5.05 22.80 6.52
N GLU A 269 4.71 23.95 7.07
CA GLU A 269 3.77 24.07 8.18
C GLU A 269 2.47 24.70 7.69
N PHE A 270 1.41 23.91 7.69
CA PHE A 270 0.08 24.29 7.22
C PHE A 270 -0.74 24.86 8.38
N PRO A 271 -1.10 26.16 8.36
CA PRO A 271 -1.85 26.76 9.46
C PRO A 271 -3.28 26.22 9.51
N LEU A 272 -3.68 25.66 10.65
CA LEU A 272 -5.05 25.24 10.94
C LEU A 272 -5.81 26.31 11.72
N ILE A 273 -5.18 26.85 12.76
CA ILE A 273 -5.65 28.06 13.47
C ILE A 273 -4.46 29.02 13.51
N PRO A 274 -4.56 30.20 12.90
CA PRO A 274 -3.46 31.15 12.83
C PRO A 274 -2.82 31.43 14.18
N GLY A 275 -1.51 31.17 14.30
CA GLY A 275 -0.73 31.40 15.52
C GLY A 275 -1.00 30.42 16.67
N LEU A 276 -1.88 29.42 16.52
CA LEU A 276 -2.25 28.48 17.59
C LEU A 276 -2.06 27.01 17.21
N ALA A 277 -2.39 26.61 15.99
CA ALA A 277 -2.27 25.22 15.54
C ALA A 277 -1.87 25.15 14.06
N SER A 278 -0.95 24.23 13.75
CA SER A 278 -0.53 23.91 12.39
C SER A 278 -0.37 22.40 12.24
N ALA A 279 -0.45 21.91 11.01
CA ALA A 279 -0.05 20.55 10.64
C ALA A 279 1.27 20.60 9.87
N THR A 280 2.17 19.65 10.14
CA THR A 280 3.48 19.58 9.49
C THR A 280 3.50 18.50 8.43
N GLY A 281 3.95 18.87 7.24
CA GLY A 281 4.17 17.94 6.14
C GLY A 281 5.51 18.18 5.45
N MET A 282 5.84 17.28 4.54
CA MET A 282 7.03 17.38 3.71
C MET A 282 6.76 16.88 2.30
N PHE A 283 7.46 17.42 1.32
CA PHE A 283 7.33 17.03 -0.07
C PHE A 283 8.64 17.24 -0.81
N ARG A 284 8.77 16.65 -1.99
CA ARG A 284 9.87 16.86 -2.92
C ARG A 284 9.39 17.64 -4.14
N VAL A 285 10.28 18.36 -4.74
CA VAL A 285 10.06 19.11 -5.98
C VAL A 285 10.94 18.54 -7.07
N TYR A 286 10.38 18.36 -8.27
CA TYR A 286 11.11 18.05 -9.48
C TYR A 286 11.03 19.22 -10.44
N ALA A 287 12.16 19.84 -10.76
CA ALA A 287 12.25 20.93 -11.71
C ALA A 287 12.34 20.36 -13.13
N LYS A 288 11.21 19.96 -13.71
CA LYS A 288 11.17 19.28 -15.00
C LYS A 288 11.68 20.18 -16.12
N GLN A 289 11.21 21.43 -16.15
CA GLN A 289 11.67 22.45 -17.09
C GLN A 289 11.58 23.82 -16.42
N LEU A 290 12.62 24.68 -16.64
CA LEU A 290 12.66 26.04 -16.11
C LEU A 290 12.65 27.09 -17.23
N HIS A 291 13.18 26.74 -18.40
CA HIS A 291 13.20 27.54 -19.61
C HIS A 291 12.97 26.64 -20.85
N PRO A 292 12.33 27.10 -21.95
CA PRO A 292 11.61 28.39 -22.10
C PRO A 292 10.23 28.39 -21.46
N ARG A 293 9.70 27.23 -21.04
CA ARG A 293 8.48 27.04 -20.28
C ARG A 293 8.82 26.69 -18.85
N PHE A 294 7.91 26.99 -17.95
CA PHE A 294 8.04 26.60 -16.56
C PHE A 294 7.20 25.33 -16.29
N GLU A 295 7.86 24.27 -15.91
CA GLU A 295 7.26 22.99 -15.53
C GLU A 295 7.87 22.48 -14.24
N LEU A 296 7.08 22.44 -13.17
CA LEU A 296 7.53 22.02 -11.87
C LEU A 296 6.51 21.05 -11.26
N TYR A 297 6.99 19.88 -10.91
CA TYR A 297 6.19 18.87 -10.21
C TYR A 297 6.46 18.94 -8.71
N THR A 298 5.41 18.74 -7.89
CA THR A 298 5.54 18.47 -6.46
C THR A 298 4.95 17.12 -6.13
N SER A 299 5.69 16.32 -5.35
CA SER A 299 5.15 15.06 -4.82
C SER A 299 3.93 15.32 -3.93
N PRO A 300 3.10 14.31 -3.66
CA PRO A 300 2.15 14.36 -2.56
C PRO A 300 2.82 14.83 -1.27
N VAL A 301 2.05 15.53 -0.42
CA VAL A 301 2.57 16.03 0.86
C VAL A 301 2.59 14.89 1.86
N ASN A 302 3.77 14.35 2.10
CA ASN A 302 3.99 13.27 3.06
C ASN A 302 3.88 13.77 4.50
N ILE A 303 3.56 12.86 5.42
CA ILE A 303 3.60 13.10 6.87
C ILE A 303 5.07 13.24 7.29
N ASP A 304 5.45 14.32 7.99
CA ASP A 304 6.82 14.47 8.49
C ASP A 304 7.12 13.45 9.60
N PRO A 305 8.04 12.47 9.40
CA PRO A 305 8.32 11.44 10.41
C PRO A 305 8.94 11.99 11.70
N GLU A 306 9.49 13.22 11.68
CA GLU A 306 10.00 13.88 12.89
C GLU A 306 8.89 14.51 13.72
N ALA A 307 7.76 14.89 13.09
CA ALA A 307 6.60 15.51 13.73
C ALA A 307 5.29 14.94 13.13
N PRO A 308 5.02 13.64 13.28
CA PRO A 308 3.92 13.00 12.59
C PRO A 308 2.56 13.45 13.14
N GLU A 309 1.69 13.93 12.24
CA GLU A 309 0.31 14.31 12.55
C GLU A 309 -0.62 13.10 12.64
N LEU A 310 -0.24 11.98 12.01
CA LEU A 310 -0.98 10.73 11.99
C LEU A 310 -0.10 9.60 12.54
N PRO A 311 -0.68 8.50 13.06
CA PRO A 311 0.06 7.42 13.68
C PRO A 311 0.79 6.56 12.64
N ILE A 312 2.01 6.92 12.27
CA ILE A 312 2.85 6.20 11.28
C ILE A 312 3.87 5.27 11.90
N SER A 313 4.00 5.24 13.22
CA SER A 313 4.95 4.33 13.91
C SER A 313 4.44 3.84 15.25
N ALA A 314 4.92 2.68 15.65
CA ALA A 314 4.78 2.12 16.99
C ALA A 314 6.18 1.73 17.54
N PRO A 315 6.59 2.18 18.73
CA PRO A 315 5.96 3.26 19.49
C PRO A 315 5.93 4.58 18.69
N ALA A 316 5.08 5.53 19.08
CA ALA A 316 4.89 6.80 18.36
C ALA A 316 6.19 7.62 18.17
N SER A 317 7.21 7.43 19.00
CA SER A 317 8.51 8.07 18.87
C SER A 317 9.44 7.44 17.83
N TYR A 318 9.11 6.22 17.35
CA TYR A 318 10.03 5.44 16.53
C TYR A 318 10.29 6.04 15.15
N SER A 319 9.28 6.63 14.49
CA SER A 319 9.49 7.34 13.22
C SER A 319 10.49 8.49 13.36
N ARG A 320 10.41 9.24 14.48
CA ARG A 320 11.36 10.31 14.79
C ARG A 320 12.78 9.79 15.05
N GLU A 321 12.91 8.69 15.80
CA GLU A 321 14.19 8.02 16.05
C GLU A 321 14.86 7.64 14.72
N VAL A 322 14.10 6.99 13.83
CA VAL A 322 14.57 6.56 12.51
C VAL A 322 14.95 7.76 11.63
N ALA A 323 14.08 8.76 11.53
CA ALA A 323 14.30 9.93 10.68
C ALA A 323 15.53 10.74 11.11
N ARG A 324 15.82 10.83 12.40
CA ARG A 324 17.04 11.48 12.91
C ARG A 324 18.31 10.73 12.56
N ALA A 325 18.24 9.41 12.44
CA ALA A 325 19.38 8.58 12.11
C ALA A 325 19.62 8.46 10.60
N THR A 326 18.55 8.47 9.77
CA THR A 326 18.61 8.18 8.32
C THR A 326 18.31 9.40 7.43
N GLY A 327 17.83 10.50 8.02
CA GLY A 327 17.15 11.56 7.31
C GLY A 327 15.67 11.23 7.07
N ARG A 328 14.90 12.21 6.54
CA ARG A 328 13.50 12.02 6.16
C ARG A 328 13.36 10.98 5.06
N PHE A 329 12.25 10.27 5.06
CA PHE A 329 11.92 9.19 4.13
C PHE A 329 10.45 9.26 3.73
N TYR A 330 10.07 8.62 2.61
CA TYR A 330 8.67 8.53 2.19
C TYR A 330 7.83 7.82 3.26
N THR A 331 6.79 8.50 3.74
CA THR A 331 5.84 7.99 4.74
C THR A 331 4.51 7.55 4.12
N GLN A 332 4.21 7.99 2.91
CA GLN A 332 3.09 7.50 2.12
C GLN A 332 3.26 6.02 1.80
N GLY A 333 2.19 5.25 1.91
CA GLY A 333 2.25 3.78 1.81
C GLY A 333 2.61 3.26 0.41
N ILE A 334 2.13 3.92 -0.65
CA ILE A 334 2.50 3.71 -2.05
C ILE A 334 3.07 5.03 -2.53
N ALA A 335 4.37 5.12 -2.70
CA ALA A 335 5.08 6.39 -2.90
C ALA A 335 5.55 6.61 -4.34
N GLU A 336 5.64 5.56 -5.17
CA GLU A 336 5.92 5.67 -6.60
C GLU A 336 4.72 6.29 -7.31
N ASP A 337 4.96 7.38 -8.03
CA ASP A 337 3.88 8.13 -8.67
C ASP A 337 3.56 7.60 -10.08
N THR A 338 2.91 6.44 -10.10
CA THR A 338 2.38 5.84 -11.33
C THR A 338 1.33 6.72 -11.99
N ALA A 339 0.60 7.54 -11.22
CA ALA A 339 -0.41 8.45 -11.76
C ALA A 339 0.25 9.56 -12.61
N ALA A 340 1.37 10.14 -12.17
CA ALA A 340 2.09 11.14 -12.95
C ALA A 340 2.58 10.60 -14.29
N LEU A 341 3.04 9.33 -14.35
CA LEU A 341 3.42 8.67 -15.61
C LEU A 341 2.19 8.40 -16.48
N ARG A 342 1.14 7.80 -15.92
CA ARG A 342 -0.10 7.48 -16.65
C ARG A 342 -0.75 8.72 -17.26
N GLN A 343 -0.65 9.84 -16.57
CA GLN A 343 -1.20 11.11 -17.03
C GLN A 343 -0.22 11.91 -17.91
N GLY A 344 0.96 11.36 -18.25
CA GLY A 344 1.95 11.99 -19.11
C GLY A 344 2.61 13.25 -18.52
N VAL A 345 2.53 13.44 -17.20
CA VAL A 345 3.29 14.47 -16.47
C VAL A 345 4.75 14.04 -16.34
N PHE A 346 4.98 12.76 -16.05
CA PHE A 346 6.30 12.14 -16.12
C PHE A 346 6.53 11.44 -17.46
N SER A 347 7.75 11.53 -17.96
CA SER A 347 8.29 10.54 -18.90
C SER A 347 8.60 9.24 -18.14
N LEU A 348 8.92 8.17 -18.87
CA LEU A 348 9.38 6.93 -18.26
C LEU A 348 10.66 7.15 -17.43
N GLU A 349 11.58 7.97 -17.92
CA GLU A 349 12.83 8.31 -17.21
C GLU A 349 12.55 9.05 -15.90
N ASP A 350 11.64 10.04 -15.91
CA ASP A 350 11.21 10.78 -14.72
C ASP A 350 10.62 9.84 -13.66
N PHE A 351 9.76 8.91 -14.10
CA PHE A 351 9.14 7.91 -13.22
C PHE A 351 10.18 6.98 -12.59
N LEU A 352 11.11 6.45 -13.40
CA LEU A 352 12.16 5.57 -12.89
C LEU A 352 13.12 6.31 -11.94
N ALA A 353 13.39 7.58 -12.19
CA ALA A 353 14.17 8.41 -11.27
C ALA A 353 13.45 8.59 -9.93
N GLN A 354 12.13 8.84 -9.96
CA GLN A 354 11.30 8.97 -8.75
C GLN A 354 11.19 7.64 -7.99
N SER A 355 10.95 6.52 -8.68
CA SER A 355 10.92 5.18 -8.09
C SER A 355 12.24 4.83 -7.39
N ARG A 356 13.38 5.23 -7.98
CA ARG A 356 14.70 5.06 -7.36
C ARG A 356 14.84 5.83 -6.05
N LEU A 357 14.30 7.05 -5.95
CA LEU A 357 14.28 7.80 -4.68
C LEU A 357 13.49 7.08 -3.59
N VAL A 358 12.39 6.43 -3.95
CA VAL A 358 11.61 5.62 -3.00
C VAL A 358 12.41 4.42 -2.54
N PHE A 359 12.98 3.67 -3.49
CA PHE A 359 13.83 2.50 -3.21
C PHE A 359 15.04 2.84 -2.33
N ASP A 360 15.71 3.97 -2.60
CA ASP A 360 16.85 4.44 -1.79
C ASP A 360 16.44 4.73 -0.35
N ASP A 361 15.26 5.30 -0.12
CA ASP A 361 14.74 5.53 1.22
C ASP A 361 14.40 4.20 1.92
N GLU A 362 13.80 3.21 1.21
CA GLU A 362 13.55 1.86 1.74
C GLU A 362 14.87 1.15 2.11
N HIS A 363 15.89 1.28 1.27
CA HIS A 363 17.22 0.72 1.53
C HIS A 363 17.90 1.37 2.75
N LYS A 364 17.78 2.69 2.95
CA LYS A 364 18.26 3.38 4.17
C LYS A 364 17.57 2.85 5.42
N LEU A 365 16.24 2.63 5.36
CA LEU A 365 15.47 2.06 6.46
C LEU A 365 15.93 0.64 6.79
N LEU A 366 16.19 -0.21 5.78
CA LEU A 366 16.76 -1.54 5.97
C LEU A 366 18.13 -1.47 6.65
N ARG A 367 19.04 -0.63 6.17
CA ARG A 367 20.40 -0.50 6.76
C ARG A 367 20.33 -0.09 8.22
N TYR A 368 19.45 0.87 8.54
CA TYR A 368 19.23 1.29 9.93
C TYR A 368 18.70 0.12 10.77
N ALA A 369 17.70 -0.61 10.27
CA ALA A 369 17.10 -1.74 10.95
C ALA A 369 18.14 -2.85 11.19
N LEU A 370 18.93 -3.23 10.19
CA LEU A 370 20.01 -4.23 10.30
C LEU A 370 21.07 -3.85 11.33
N ALA A 371 21.51 -2.59 11.33
CA ALA A 371 22.50 -2.09 12.30
C ALA A 371 22.03 -2.19 13.75
N ASN A 372 20.70 -2.15 13.96
CA ASN A 372 20.07 -2.23 15.28
C ASN A 372 19.47 -3.62 15.61
N PHE A 373 19.48 -4.56 14.67
CA PHE A 373 18.92 -5.90 14.83
C PHE A 373 19.90 -6.83 15.58
N ARG A 374 19.47 -7.42 16.69
CA ARG A 374 20.29 -8.32 17.51
C ARG A 374 19.72 -9.72 17.61
N GLU A 375 18.41 -9.85 17.78
CA GLU A 375 17.68 -11.11 17.96
C GLU A 375 16.19 -10.90 17.60
N GLY A 376 15.43 -11.97 17.47
CA GLY A 376 14.00 -11.95 17.16
C GLY A 376 13.72 -11.81 15.66
N LEU A 377 12.68 -11.06 15.30
CA LEU A 377 12.21 -10.91 13.93
C LEU A 377 12.43 -9.49 13.41
N LEU A 378 13.03 -9.38 12.23
CA LEU A 378 13.06 -8.18 11.41
C LEU A 378 12.31 -8.45 10.11
N PHE A 379 11.29 -7.65 9.81
CA PHE A 379 10.61 -7.60 8.52
C PHE A 379 10.85 -6.25 7.84
N VAL A 380 11.19 -6.26 6.56
CA VAL A 380 11.34 -5.05 5.75
C VAL A 380 10.63 -5.25 4.40
N TYR A 381 9.82 -4.28 4.01
CA TYR A 381 9.06 -4.30 2.77
C TYR A 381 9.67 -3.39 1.72
N PHE A 382 9.57 -3.82 0.46
CA PHE A 382 9.97 -3.11 -0.75
C PHE A 382 8.84 -3.09 -1.77
N SER A 383 8.47 -1.90 -2.25
CA SER A 383 7.34 -1.70 -3.17
C SER A 383 7.72 -1.65 -4.65
N SER A 384 8.99 -1.33 -4.96
CA SER A 384 9.38 -0.87 -6.29
C SER A 384 9.27 -1.92 -7.39
N ILE A 385 9.37 -3.24 -7.10
CA ILE A 385 9.15 -4.28 -8.13
C ILE A 385 7.70 -4.25 -8.59
N ASP A 386 6.74 -4.20 -7.67
CA ASP A 386 5.32 -4.13 -7.99
C ASP A 386 5.00 -2.89 -8.82
N GLN A 387 5.34 -1.70 -8.29
CA GLN A 387 4.99 -0.44 -8.93
C GLN A 387 5.65 -0.29 -10.32
N ASN A 388 6.90 -0.74 -10.47
CA ASN A 388 7.57 -0.72 -11.75
C ASN A 388 7.00 -1.80 -12.70
N SER A 389 6.61 -2.97 -12.21
CA SER A 389 5.99 -4.00 -13.04
C SER A 389 4.66 -3.55 -13.64
N HIS A 390 3.87 -2.78 -12.93
CA HIS A 390 2.65 -2.18 -13.49
C HIS A 390 2.92 -1.31 -14.71
N MET A 391 4.06 -0.60 -14.72
CA MET A 391 4.42 0.35 -15.80
C MET A 391 5.28 -0.28 -16.91
N LEU A 392 6.03 -1.34 -16.60
CA LEU A 392 7.11 -1.83 -17.47
C LEU A 392 6.86 -3.23 -18.05
N TRP A 393 5.95 -4.02 -17.46
CA TRP A 393 5.79 -5.45 -17.78
C TRP A 393 5.57 -5.70 -19.28
N GLY A 394 6.43 -6.56 -19.86
CA GLY A 394 6.36 -6.93 -21.26
C GLY A 394 6.70 -5.85 -22.29
N LYS A 395 6.86 -4.59 -21.86
CA LYS A 395 7.22 -3.47 -22.74
C LYS A 395 8.65 -2.94 -22.50
N HIS A 396 9.08 -2.91 -21.24
CA HIS A 396 10.36 -2.32 -20.82
C HIS A 396 11.10 -3.32 -19.90
N GLU A 397 11.32 -4.53 -20.39
CA GLU A 397 11.92 -5.63 -19.62
C GLU A 397 13.36 -5.33 -19.15
N PRO A 398 14.23 -4.63 -19.90
CA PRO A 398 15.55 -4.24 -19.41
C PRO A 398 15.51 -3.32 -18.20
N GLU A 399 14.64 -2.30 -18.20
CA GLU A 399 14.46 -1.35 -17.11
C GLU A 399 13.84 -2.03 -15.88
N LEU A 400 12.91 -2.95 -16.09
CA LEU A 400 12.36 -3.76 -15.01
C LEU A 400 13.42 -4.67 -14.39
N LEU A 401 14.31 -5.26 -15.21
CA LEU A 401 15.41 -6.10 -14.71
C LEU A 401 16.37 -5.30 -13.81
N GLU A 402 16.59 -4.01 -14.08
CA GLU A 402 17.41 -3.17 -13.18
C GLU A 402 16.78 -3.03 -11.79
N THR A 403 15.44 -2.97 -11.70
CA THR A 403 14.75 -2.97 -10.39
C THR A 403 14.97 -4.30 -9.65
N TYR A 404 14.87 -5.43 -10.36
CA TYR A 404 15.17 -6.75 -9.77
C TYR A 404 16.63 -6.87 -9.32
N ARG A 405 17.58 -6.32 -10.11
CA ARG A 405 19.01 -6.29 -9.73
C ARG A 405 19.27 -5.45 -8.48
N ALA A 406 18.55 -4.34 -8.33
CA ALA A 406 18.66 -3.52 -7.12
C ALA A 406 18.19 -4.28 -5.88
N VAL A 407 17.09 -5.04 -5.98
CA VAL A 407 16.61 -5.91 -4.90
C VAL A 407 17.57 -7.08 -4.67
N ASP A 408 18.12 -7.69 -5.73
CA ASP A 408 19.15 -8.75 -5.60
C ASP A 408 20.38 -8.26 -4.82
N ALA A 409 20.83 -7.02 -5.08
CA ALA A 409 21.93 -6.43 -4.33
C ALA A 409 21.60 -6.27 -2.83
N ILE A 410 20.36 -5.87 -2.49
CA ILE A 410 19.88 -5.82 -1.10
C ILE A 410 19.91 -7.20 -0.44
N VAL A 411 19.52 -8.26 -1.15
CA VAL A 411 19.62 -9.63 -0.63
C VAL A 411 21.08 -9.97 -0.30
N GLY A 412 22.01 -9.58 -1.15
CA GLY A 412 23.45 -9.69 -0.89
C GLY A 412 23.89 -8.95 0.37
N ASP A 413 23.51 -7.69 0.52
CA ASP A 413 23.80 -6.86 1.71
C ASP A 413 23.28 -7.53 3.00
N VAL A 414 22.08 -8.11 2.98
CA VAL A 414 21.51 -8.82 4.14
C VAL A 414 22.27 -10.10 4.45
N MET A 415 22.60 -10.90 3.44
CA MET A 415 23.36 -12.15 3.62
C MET A 415 24.75 -11.88 4.20
N GLU A 416 25.39 -10.79 3.80
CA GLU A 416 26.69 -10.38 4.32
C GLU A 416 26.60 -9.75 5.73
N GLY A 417 25.67 -8.80 5.90
CA GLY A 417 25.53 -8.01 7.14
C GLY A 417 24.88 -8.75 8.31
N ALA A 418 24.11 -9.82 8.04
CA ALA A 418 23.34 -10.56 9.04
C ALA A 418 23.70 -12.07 9.09
N ARG A 419 24.96 -12.41 8.91
CA ARG A 419 25.44 -13.81 8.92
C ARG A 419 24.91 -14.57 10.13
N GLY A 420 24.40 -15.79 9.90
CA GLY A 420 23.83 -16.65 10.92
C GLY A 420 22.38 -16.29 11.33
N ALA A 421 21.73 -15.37 10.62
CA ALA A 421 20.28 -15.22 10.68
C ALA A 421 19.60 -16.08 9.63
N ASP A 422 18.41 -16.58 9.94
CA ASP A 422 17.53 -17.18 8.94
C ASP A 422 16.99 -16.08 8.04
N LEU A 423 17.18 -16.21 6.72
CA LEU A 423 16.71 -15.25 5.73
C LEU A 423 15.57 -15.85 4.91
N ILE A 424 14.49 -15.10 4.81
CA ILE A 424 13.34 -15.37 3.96
C ILE A 424 13.15 -14.17 3.03
N VAL A 425 13.10 -14.40 1.71
CA VAL A 425 12.66 -13.40 0.74
C VAL A 425 11.36 -13.90 0.13
N MET A 426 10.30 -13.12 0.24
CA MET A 426 8.98 -13.52 -0.22
C MET A 426 8.27 -12.39 -0.96
N SER A 427 7.40 -12.78 -1.89
CA SER A 427 6.46 -11.88 -2.55
C SER A 427 5.03 -12.37 -2.32
N ASP A 428 4.13 -11.44 -2.25
CA ASP A 428 2.71 -11.68 -2.06
C ASP A 428 2.00 -12.18 -3.31
N HIS A 429 2.46 -11.78 -4.52
CA HIS A 429 2.00 -12.25 -5.83
C HIS A 429 3.10 -12.05 -6.90
N GLY A 430 2.84 -12.54 -8.11
CA GLY A 430 3.62 -12.28 -9.33
C GLY A 430 2.85 -11.35 -10.27
N PHE A 431 3.19 -11.41 -11.59
CA PHE A 431 2.67 -10.47 -12.59
C PHE A 431 2.28 -11.17 -13.91
N THR A 432 1.43 -10.48 -14.68
CA THR A 432 1.11 -10.81 -16.08
C THR A 432 0.78 -9.51 -16.84
N SER A 433 0.70 -9.62 -18.19
CA SER A 433 0.25 -8.50 -19.02
C SER A 433 -1.21 -8.17 -18.75
N PHE A 434 -1.55 -6.88 -18.88
CA PHE A 434 -2.91 -6.36 -18.85
C PHE A 434 -3.23 -5.68 -20.18
N ASP A 435 -3.94 -6.38 -21.05
CA ASP A 435 -4.22 -5.92 -22.42
C ASP A 435 -5.68 -5.50 -22.61
N ARG A 436 -6.62 -6.07 -21.85
CA ARG A 436 -8.07 -5.91 -22.03
C ARG A 436 -8.78 -5.64 -20.72
N ALA A 437 -9.47 -4.51 -20.61
CA ALA A 437 -10.25 -4.09 -19.44
C ALA A 437 -11.69 -4.59 -19.54
N VAL A 438 -12.14 -5.37 -18.55
CA VAL A 438 -13.48 -5.96 -18.49
C VAL A 438 -14.42 -5.05 -17.67
N ASN A 439 -15.47 -4.58 -18.29
CA ASN A 439 -16.51 -3.78 -17.65
C ASN A 439 -17.60 -4.70 -17.07
N LEU A 440 -17.34 -5.26 -15.89
CA LEU A 440 -18.21 -6.28 -15.29
C LEU A 440 -19.61 -5.75 -14.98
N ASN A 441 -19.77 -4.48 -14.62
CA ASN A 441 -21.10 -3.88 -14.44
C ASN A 441 -21.87 -3.77 -15.77
N THR A 442 -21.17 -3.51 -16.90
CA THR A 442 -21.77 -3.53 -18.23
C THR A 442 -22.18 -4.94 -18.63
N TRP A 443 -21.38 -5.94 -18.26
CA TRP A 443 -21.73 -7.35 -18.45
C TRP A 443 -23.02 -7.69 -17.66
N LEU A 444 -23.10 -7.27 -16.38
CA LEU A 444 -24.28 -7.47 -15.53
C LEU A 444 -25.52 -6.78 -16.11
N TRP A 445 -25.37 -5.56 -16.63
CA TRP A 445 -26.46 -4.83 -17.29
C TRP A 445 -26.95 -5.56 -18.55
N LYS A 446 -26.04 -5.97 -19.44
CA LYS A 446 -26.41 -6.68 -20.68
C LYS A 446 -27.10 -8.03 -20.42
N ASN A 447 -26.80 -8.67 -19.30
CA ASN A 447 -27.40 -9.95 -18.91
C ASN A 447 -28.64 -9.79 -17.98
N GLY A 448 -29.11 -8.56 -17.75
CA GLY A 448 -30.34 -8.28 -16.99
C GLY A 448 -30.22 -8.48 -15.46
N TYR A 449 -28.99 -8.40 -14.94
CA TYR A 449 -28.72 -8.42 -13.51
C TYR A 449 -28.63 -7.04 -12.88
N LEU A 450 -28.20 -6.05 -13.65
CA LEU A 450 -28.13 -4.65 -13.25
C LEU A 450 -29.07 -3.83 -14.15
N ALA A 451 -29.83 -2.92 -13.57
CA ALA A 451 -30.76 -2.05 -14.25
C ALA A 451 -30.31 -0.59 -14.15
N LEU A 452 -30.46 0.16 -15.23
CA LEU A 452 -30.09 1.57 -15.33
C LEU A 452 -31.29 2.43 -15.71
N ALA A 453 -31.39 3.61 -15.12
CA ALA A 453 -32.26 4.67 -15.60
C ALA A 453 -31.62 5.31 -16.86
N GLY A 454 -31.98 4.81 -18.04
CA GLY A 454 -31.31 5.11 -19.31
C GLY A 454 -30.29 4.05 -19.70
N GLY A 455 -29.39 4.33 -20.66
CA GLY A 455 -28.34 3.43 -21.09
C GLY A 455 -27.02 3.65 -20.32
N PRO A 456 -25.99 2.79 -20.54
CA PRO A 456 -24.63 2.99 -20.04
C PRO A 456 -24.04 4.33 -20.51
N GLY A 457 -23.05 4.87 -19.76
CA GLY A 457 -22.40 6.13 -20.09
C GLY A 457 -20.95 6.17 -19.63
N GLU A 458 -20.10 6.87 -20.39
CA GLU A 458 -18.67 7.02 -20.11
C GLU A 458 -18.38 7.62 -18.73
N ASP A 459 -19.21 8.61 -18.33
CA ASP A 459 -19.03 9.35 -17.07
C ASP A 459 -19.79 8.75 -15.89
N ASP A 460 -20.35 7.53 -16.04
CA ASP A 460 -21.03 6.87 -14.93
C ASP A 460 -20.04 6.44 -13.85
N VAL A 461 -20.20 7.01 -12.67
CA VAL A 461 -19.42 6.66 -11.49
C VAL A 461 -20.36 6.42 -10.31
N SER A 462 -19.93 5.60 -9.39
CA SER A 462 -20.60 5.39 -8.10
C SER A 462 -22.09 5.01 -8.22
N PHE A 463 -22.45 4.27 -9.28
CA PHE A 463 -23.82 3.80 -9.54
C PHE A 463 -24.88 4.90 -9.66
N ALA A 464 -24.50 6.09 -10.13
CA ALA A 464 -25.37 7.28 -10.12
C ALA A 464 -26.73 7.07 -10.83
N ARG A 465 -26.80 6.17 -11.83
CA ARG A 465 -28.01 5.88 -12.62
C ARG A 465 -28.59 4.47 -12.39
N VAL A 466 -28.13 3.74 -11.39
CA VAL A 466 -28.62 2.38 -11.11
C VAL A 466 -30.01 2.42 -10.48
N ASP A 467 -30.94 1.66 -11.07
CA ASP A 467 -32.25 1.36 -10.45
C ASP A 467 -32.13 0.15 -9.51
N TRP A 468 -31.95 0.44 -8.25
CA TRP A 468 -31.79 -0.58 -7.21
C TRP A 468 -33.05 -1.41 -6.96
N SER A 469 -34.23 -0.92 -7.34
CA SER A 469 -35.50 -1.64 -7.14
C SER A 469 -35.63 -2.87 -8.04
N THR A 470 -34.83 -2.95 -9.10
CA THR A 470 -34.81 -4.05 -10.07
C THR A 470 -33.44 -4.68 -10.27
N THR A 471 -32.39 -4.08 -9.73
CA THR A 471 -31.02 -4.59 -9.78
C THR A 471 -30.81 -5.76 -8.84
N LYS A 472 -30.34 -6.90 -9.37
CA LYS A 472 -30.07 -8.15 -8.62
C LYS A 472 -28.62 -8.31 -8.21
N ALA A 473 -27.67 -7.79 -9.03
CA ALA A 473 -26.23 -7.91 -8.80
C ALA A 473 -25.47 -6.68 -9.32
N TYR A 474 -24.33 -6.40 -8.70
CA TYR A 474 -23.44 -5.30 -9.03
C TYR A 474 -21.99 -5.65 -8.68
N ALA A 475 -21.02 -4.95 -9.27
CA ALA A 475 -19.60 -5.17 -9.02
C ALA A 475 -18.93 -3.90 -8.48
N ILE A 476 -18.10 -4.05 -7.46
CA ILE A 476 -17.18 -3.03 -6.90
C ILE A 476 -15.85 -3.71 -6.62
N GLY A 477 -14.76 -2.95 -6.72
CA GLY A 477 -13.41 -3.46 -6.66
C GLY A 477 -13.01 -4.14 -7.97
N LEU A 478 -11.85 -4.75 -7.99
CA LEU A 478 -11.29 -5.32 -9.21
C LEU A 478 -11.81 -6.74 -9.49
N ASN A 479 -12.15 -7.49 -8.43
CA ASN A 479 -12.57 -8.89 -8.55
C ASN A 479 -13.92 -9.20 -7.91
N GLY A 480 -14.52 -8.24 -7.18
CA GLY A 480 -15.72 -8.47 -6.36
C GLY A 480 -17.04 -8.31 -7.12
N LEU A 481 -17.95 -9.28 -6.98
CA LEU A 481 -19.34 -9.20 -7.41
C LEU A 481 -20.25 -9.44 -6.21
N TYR A 482 -21.27 -8.60 -6.06
CA TYR A 482 -22.21 -8.60 -4.95
C TYR A 482 -23.64 -8.80 -5.45
N LEU A 483 -24.43 -9.55 -4.70
CA LEU A 483 -25.88 -9.60 -4.89
C LEU A 483 -26.54 -8.48 -4.09
N ASN A 484 -27.58 -7.88 -4.64
CA ASN A 484 -28.42 -6.90 -3.95
C ASN A 484 -29.39 -7.65 -2.99
N LEU A 485 -28.82 -8.15 -1.86
CA LEU A 485 -29.52 -9.05 -0.92
C LEU A 485 -30.48 -8.29 -0.01
N ALA A 486 -31.70 -8.81 0.11
CA ALA A 486 -32.67 -8.35 1.10
C ALA A 486 -32.14 -8.51 2.53
N GLY A 487 -32.20 -7.44 3.31
CA GLY A 487 -31.72 -7.38 4.69
C GLY A 487 -30.22 -7.07 4.85
N ARG A 488 -29.43 -7.08 3.77
CA ARG A 488 -28.03 -6.65 3.76
C ARG A 488 -27.86 -5.29 3.06
N GLU A 489 -28.24 -5.21 1.81
CA GLU A 489 -28.24 -3.95 1.06
C GLU A 489 -29.47 -3.11 1.39
N LYS A 490 -29.31 -1.79 1.35
CA LYS A 490 -30.37 -0.81 1.68
C LYS A 490 -31.65 -1.02 0.85
N GLN A 491 -31.52 -1.34 -0.42
CA GLN A 491 -32.61 -1.61 -1.35
C GLN A 491 -32.50 -3.05 -1.90
N GLY A 492 -32.09 -3.99 -1.05
CA GLY A 492 -31.91 -5.39 -1.45
C GLY A 492 -33.22 -6.06 -1.84
N ILE A 493 -33.21 -6.76 -2.99
CA ILE A 493 -34.38 -7.44 -3.56
C ILE A 493 -34.22 -8.94 -3.67
N VAL A 494 -32.98 -9.47 -3.65
CA VAL A 494 -32.70 -10.89 -3.77
C VAL A 494 -32.89 -11.55 -2.40
N ALA A 495 -33.76 -12.54 -2.30
CA ALA A 495 -34.00 -13.24 -1.04
C ALA A 495 -32.79 -14.13 -0.64
N GLN A 496 -32.58 -14.23 0.67
CA GLN A 496 -31.59 -15.16 1.25
C GLN A 496 -31.96 -16.63 0.94
N GLY A 497 -30.97 -17.52 1.05
CA GLY A 497 -31.21 -18.97 0.91
C GLY A 497 -31.23 -19.45 -0.54
N ALA A 498 -32.33 -20.09 -0.96
CA ALA A 498 -32.41 -20.80 -2.24
C ALA A 498 -32.27 -19.87 -3.47
N GLU A 499 -32.89 -18.68 -3.44
CA GLU A 499 -32.79 -17.71 -4.53
C GLU A 499 -31.36 -17.18 -4.67
N ARG A 500 -30.72 -16.77 -3.56
CA ARG A 500 -29.29 -16.39 -3.54
C ARG A 500 -28.43 -17.47 -4.18
N GLN A 501 -28.56 -18.72 -3.73
CA GLN A 501 -27.74 -19.83 -4.23
C GLN A 501 -27.99 -20.13 -5.72
N ALA A 502 -29.26 -20.07 -6.16
CA ALA A 502 -29.60 -20.27 -7.57
C ALA A 502 -28.99 -19.19 -8.45
N LEU A 503 -29.05 -17.91 -7.99
CA LEU A 503 -28.52 -16.77 -8.73
C LEU A 503 -27.00 -16.80 -8.80
N LEU A 504 -26.30 -17.18 -7.71
CA LEU A 504 -24.84 -17.34 -7.69
C LEU A 504 -24.38 -18.43 -8.66
N ARG A 505 -25.04 -19.59 -8.67
CA ARG A 505 -24.70 -20.67 -9.63
C ARG A 505 -24.92 -20.21 -11.08
N LYS A 506 -26.01 -19.50 -11.34
CA LYS A 506 -26.33 -19.00 -12.68
C LYS A 506 -25.30 -17.98 -13.14
N ILE A 507 -25.05 -16.92 -12.36
CA ILE A 507 -24.07 -15.87 -12.72
C ILE A 507 -22.68 -16.48 -12.83
N GLY A 508 -22.25 -17.34 -11.89
CA GLY A 508 -20.94 -17.99 -11.95
C GLY A 508 -20.75 -18.85 -13.21
N GLY A 509 -21.77 -19.63 -13.60
CA GLY A 509 -21.73 -20.43 -14.81
C GLY A 509 -21.66 -19.58 -16.10
N GLU A 510 -22.41 -18.49 -16.15
CA GLU A 510 -22.40 -17.56 -17.27
C GLU A 510 -21.07 -16.78 -17.37
N LEU A 511 -20.46 -16.40 -16.23
CA LEU A 511 -19.12 -15.79 -16.19
C LEU A 511 -18.03 -16.74 -16.72
N ILE A 512 -18.04 -18.01 -16.32
CA ILE A 512 -17.09 -19.02 -16.85
C ILE A 512 -17.29 -19.24 -18.36
N ALA A 513 -18.52 -19.13 -18.84
CA ALA A 513 -18.85 -19.22 -20.27
C ALA A 513 -18.56 -17.93 -21.04
N PHE A 514 -18.24 -16.84 -20.35
CA PHE A 514 -18.03 -15.54 -20.98
C PHE A 514 -16.81 -15.55 -21.91
N ARG A 515 -17.04 -15.14 -23.15
CA ARG A 515 -16.01 -15.04 -24.21
C ARG A 515 -15.91 -13.60 -24.70
N ASP A 516 -14.68 -13.18 -24.97
CA ASP A 516 -14.42 -11.89 -25.61
C ASP A 516 -15.10 -11.85 -26.99
N PRO A 517 -15.96 -10.86 -27.26
CA PRO A 517 -16.55 -10.69 -28.58
C PRO A 517 -15.51 -10.56 -29.70
N VAL A 518 -14.30 -10.10 -29.38
CA VAL A 518 -13.17 -10.03 -30.30
C VAL A 518 -12.25 -11.23 -30.08
N GLY A 519 -12.25 -12.15 -31.03
CA GLY A 519 -11.37 -13.31 -31.01
C GLY A 519 -11.85 -14.52 -30.21
N GLY A 520 -12.97 -14.46 -29.47
CA GLY A 520 -13.60 -15.60 -28.80
C GLY A 520 -12.83 -16.20 -27.61
N ARG A 521 -11.81 -15.49 -27.09
CA ARG A 521 -11.00 -15.95 -25.94
C ARG A 521 -11.85 -15.99 -24.66
N GLN A 522 -11.55 -16.93 -23.78
CA GLN A 522 -12.14 -16.98 -22.44
C GLN A 522 -11.69 -15.76 -21.62
N VAL A 523 -12.64 -15.11 -20.94
CA VAL A 523 -12.39 -13.90 -20.16
C VAL A 523 -12.24 -14.20 -18.66
N VAL A 524 -12.98 -15.20 -18.16
CA VAL A 524 -12.99 -15.59 -16.76
C VAL A 524 -12.59 -17.05 -16.62
N GLU A 525 -11.55 -17.35 -15.87
CA GLU A 525 -11.06 -18.71 -15.63
C GLU A 525 -11.68 -19.34 -14.39
N THR A 526 -11.82 -18.56 -13.33
CA THR A 526 -12.36 -19.07 -12.07
C THR A 526 -13.40 -18.11 -11.48
N VAL A 527 -14.34 -18.69 -10.77
CA VAL A 527 -15.31 -17.97 -9.94
C VAL A 527 -15.38 -18.69 -8.60
N SER A 528 -15.07 -17.99 -7.52
CA SER A 528 -15.18 -18.53 -6.16
C SER A 528 -16.19 -17.77 -5.33
N SER A 529 -16.77 -18.43 -4.34
CA SER A 529 -17.77 -17.86 -3.43
C SER A 529 -17.21 -17.93 -2.02
N PRO A 530 -16.79 -16.80 -1.42
CA PRO A 530 -16.34 -16.76 -0.04
C PRO A 530 -17.49 -17.00 0.94
N GLU A 531 -17.13 -17.22 2.20
CA GLU A 531 -18.14 -17.33 3.27
C GLU A 531 -18.94 -16.02 3.41
N PRO A 532 -20.26 -16.09 3.53
CA PRO A 532 -21.10 -14.90 3.57
C PRO A 532 -20.78 -13.98 4.77
N SER A 533 -20.56 -12.72 4.49
CA SER A 533 -20.41 -11.67 5.51
C SER A 533 -20.86 -10.31 4.97
N ASP A 534 -20.90 -9.30 5.84
CA ASP A 534 -21.29 -7.94 5.42
C ASP A 534 -20.27 -7.30 4.45
N VAL A 535 -19.01 -7.71 4.50
CA VAL A 535 -17.94 -7.15 3.67
C VAL A 535 -17.54 -8.05 2.51
N ALA A 536 -17.73 -9.36 2.61
CA ALA A 536 -17.38 -10.32 1.57
C ALA A 536 -18.17 -10.09 0.28
N PRO A 537 -17.53 -10.17 -0.90
CA PRO A 537 -18.27 -10.31 -2.15
C PRO A 537 -19.01 -11.65 -2.17
N ASP A 538 -20.08 -11.73 -2.94
CA ASP A 538 -20.80 -13.00 -3.12
C ASP A 538 -20.09 -13.91 -4.12
N LEU A 539 -19.36 -13.32 -5.09
CA LEU A 539 -18.45 -14.01 -5.99
C LEU A 539 -17.15 -13.22 -6.13
N ILE A 540 -16.04 -13.94 -6.23
CA ILE A 540 -14.74 -13.42 -6.64
C ILE A 540 -14.45 -13.91 -8.04
N VAL A 541 -14.20 -12.99 -8.98
CA VAL A 541 -13.97 -13.26 -10.39
C VAL A 541 -12.47 -13.34 -10.66
N GLY A 542 -11.98 -14.51 -11.04
CA GLY A 542 -10.60 -14.71 -11.49
C GLY A 542 -10.55 -14.59 -13.01
N TYR A 543 -10.06 -13.46 -13.52
CA TYR A 543 -9.93 -13.21 -14.95
C TYR A 543 -8.79 -14.06 -15.56
N ALA A 544 -8.92 -14.39 -16.83
CA ALA A 544 -7.87 -15.03 -17.60
C ALA A 544 -6.69 -14.08 -17.86
N ARG A 545 -5.51 -14.63 -18.17
CA ARG A 545 -4.33 -13.83 -18.56
C ARG A 545 -4.67 -12.80 -19.63
N ALA A 546 -4.12 -11.61 -19.51
CA ALA A 546 -4.35 -10.44 -20.33
C ALA A 546 -5.68 -9.68 -20.06
N TYR A 547 -6.58 -10.24 -19.28
CA TYR A 547 -7.84 -9.57 -18.86
C TYR A 547 -7.79 -9.17 -17.41
N ARG A 548 -8.46 -8.06 -17.08
CA ARG A 548 -8.65 -7.57 -15.70
C ARG A 548 -9.93 -6.74 -15.60
N GLY A 549 -10.53 -6.65 -14.42
CA GLY A 549 -11.61 -5.71 -14.13
C GLY A 549 -11.20 -4.26 -14.42
N SER A 550 -12.06 -3.48 -15.07
CA SER A 550 -11.78 -2.08 -15.39
C SER A 550 -11.75 -1.19 -14.14
N TRP A 551 -11.06 -0.06 -14.22
CA TRP A 551 -11.11 0.97 -13.18
C TRP A 551 -12.52 1.55 -12.99
N GLN A 552 -13.30 1.64 -14.07
CA GLN A 552 -14.69 2.10 -14.04
C GLN A 552 -15.53 1.14 -13.19
N THR A 553 -15.45 -0.18 -13.45
CA THR A 553 -16.14 -1.18 -12.62
C THR A 553 -15.74 -1.09 -11.16
N ALA A 554 -14.45 -0.93 -10.87
CA ALA A 554 -13.94 -0.88 -9.50
C ALA A 554 -14.58 0.25 -8.67
N LEU A 555 -14.99 1.33 -9.32
CA LEU A 555 -15.64 2.49 -8.69
C LEU A 555 -17.17 2.55 -8.93
N GLY A 556 -17.78 1.46 -9.42
CA GLY A 556 -19.22 1.38 -9.66
C GLY A 556 -19.69 2.05 -10.94
N GLY A 557 -18.81 2.21 -11.94
CA GLY A 557 -19.15 2.70 -13.26
C GLY A 557 -19.80 1.64 -14.16
N VAL A 558 -20.56 2.10 -15.16
CA VAL A 558 -21.21 1.26 -16.17
C VAL A 558 -20.97 1.88 -17.55
N PRO A 559 -19.75 1.79 -18.10
CA PRO A 559 -19.45 2.33 -19.43
C PRO A 559 -20.12 1.50 -20.55
N PRO A 560 -20.24 2.04 -21.79
CA PRO A 560 -20.96 1.36 -22.87
C PRO A 560 -20.28 0.08 -23.36
N ASP A 561 -18.96 0.04 -23.38
CA ASP A 561 -18.19 -1.10 -23.87
C ASP A 561 -18.17 -2.24 -22.86
N LEU A 562 -18.31 -3.48 -23.36
CA LEU A 562 -18.22 -4.70 -22.54
C LEU A 562 -16.79 -5.02 -22.13
N ILE A 563 -15.88 -4.88 -23.07
CA ILE A 563 -14.44 -5.03 -22.92
C ILE A 563 -13.77 -3.94 -23.76
N ALA A 564 -12.83 -3.23 -23.20
CA ALA A 564 -12.03 -2.22 -23.89
C ALA A 564 -10.56 -2.65 -23.98
N ASP A 565 -9.86 -2.20 -25.03
CA ASP A 565 -8.41 -2.34 -25.09
C ASP A 565 -7.76 -1.48 -24.02
N ASN A 566 -6.75 -2.00 -23.36
CA ASN A 566 -5.97 -1.21 -22.42
C ASN A 566 -4.98 -0.31 -23.16
N THR A 567 -5.27 0.97 -23.21
CA THR A 567 -4.40 2.01 -23.80
C THR A 567 -3.62 2.80 -22.77
N ASP A 568 -3.76 2.45 -21.48
CA ASP A 568 -3.06 3.09 -20.36
C ASP A 568 -1.58 2.69 -20.34
N ALA A 569 -0.75 3.49 -19.68
CA ALA A 569 0.63 3.14 -19.34
C ALA A 569 0.71 2.01 -18.29
N TRP A 570 -0.38 1.67 -17.64
CA TRP A 570 -0.51 0.55 -16.71
C TRP A 570 -0.63 -0.77 -17.49
N VAL A 571 0.50 -1.38 -17.83
CA VAL A 571 0.60 -2.51 -18.78
C VAL A 571 0.70 -3.89 -18.16
N GLY A 572 1.08 -3.95 -16.89
CA GLY A 572 1.15 -5.18 -16.09
C GLY A 572 0.15 -5.16 -14.94
N ASP A 573 -0.36 -6.34 -14.57
CA ASP A 573 -1.27 -6.46 -13.42
C ASP A 573 -1.24 -7.88 -12.83
N HIS A 574 -1.82 -8.02 -11.66
CA HIS A 574 -1.92 -9.28 -10.92
C HIS A 574 -3.35 -9.59 -10.45
N CYS A 575 -4.32 -8.65 -10.61
CA CYS A 575 -5.71 -8.82 -10.16
C CYS A 575 -6.53 -9.73 -11.08
N ILE A 576 -6.02 -10.93 -11.31
CA ILE A 576 -6.57 -11.97 -12.21
C ILE A 576 -6.85 -13.28 -11.46
N ASN A 577 -6.86 -14.41 -12.13
CA ASN A 577 -6.89 -15.72 -11.49
C ASN A 577 -5.61 -15.95 -10.66
N ALA A 578 -5.76 -16.23 -9.38
CA ALA A 578 -4.65 -16.32 -8.42
C ALA A 578 -3.60 -17.40 -8.79
N ALA A 579 -4.00 -18.47 -9.47
CA ALA A 579 -3.10 -19.53 -9.90
C ALA A 579 -2.08 -19.07 -10.97
N ASP A 580 -2.37 -17.98 -11.67
CA ASP A 580 -1.54 -17.48 -12.77
C ASP A 580 -0.46 -16.48 -12.33
N VAL A 581 -0.55 -15.98 -11.11
CA VAL A 581 0.33 -14.96 -10.57
C VAL A 581 0.86 -15.31 -9.16
N PRO A 582 1.46 -16.51 -8.98
CA PRO A 582 2.11 -16.83 -7.71
C PRO A 582 3.27 -15.87 -7.44
N GLY A 583 3.52 -15.57 -6.16
CA GLY A 583 4.73 -14.86 -5.73
C GLY A 583 5.94 -15.78 -5.64
N VAL A 584 6.99 -15.34 -4.95
CA VAL A 584 8.21 -16.11 -4.70
C VAL A 584 8.37 -16.42 -3.22
N LEU A 585 9.04 -17.53 -2.92
CA LEU A 585 9.58 -17.85 -1.62
C LEU A 585 11.03 -18.33 -1.77
N PHE A 586 11.97 -17.56 -1.22
CA PHE A 586 13.34 -17.99 -1.00
C PHE A 586 13.57 -18.14 0.50
N THR A 587 14.32 -19.17 0.88
CA THR A 587 14.67 -19.43 2.27
C THR A 587 16.12 -19.86 2.39
N SER A 588 16.81 -19.45 3.44
CA SER A 588 18.18 -19.90 3.74
C SER A 588 18.24 -21.39 4.15
N GLY A 589 17.12 -21.96 4.61
CA GLY A 589 16.94 -23.40 4.86
C GLY A 589 16.15 -24.09 3.76
N GLN A 590 15.99 -25.42 3.86
CA GLN A 590 15.20 -26.19 2.90
C GLN A 590 13.70 -26.13 3.24
N ALA A 591 12.88 -25.68 2.30
CA ALA A 591 11.43 -25.80 2.42
C ALA A 591 10.98 -27.25 2.27
N ARG A 592 10.06 -27.69 3.15
CA ARG A 592 9.59 -29.09 3.27
C ARG A 592 8.45 -29.45 2.34
N VAL A 593 7.90 -28.48 1.59
CA VAL A 593 6.77 -28.67 0.68
C VAL A 593 7.05 -28.08 -0.70
N ASP A 594 6.38 -28.61 -1.71
CA ASP A 594 6.53 -28.14 -3.08
C ASP A 594 5.52 -27.04 -3.46
N ASP A 595 4.46 -26.87 -2.69
CA ASP A 595 3.34 -25.99 -2.96
C ASP A 595 3.04 -25.00 -1.80
N PRO A 596 4.03 -24.20 -1.34
CA PRO A 596 3.85 -23.29 -0.23
C PRO A 596 2.80 -22.20 -0.53
N GLN A 597 2.09 -21.78 0.52
CA GLN A 597 1.11 -20.69 0.49
C GLN A 597 1.53 -19.56 1.44
N LEU A 598 1.05 -18.34 1.22
CA LEU A 598 1.37 -17.18 2.07
C LEU A 598 1.13 -17.46 3.57
N LYS A 599 0.00 -18.08 3.91
CA LYS A 599 -0.34 -18.43 5.31
C LYS A 599 0.58 -19.47 5.94
N ASP A 600 1.24 -20.31 5.12
CA ASP A 600 2.21 -21.30 5.60
C ASP A 600 3.47 -20.62 6.13
N VAL A 601 3.92 -19.55 5.46
CA VAL A 601 5.09 -18.76 5.91
C VAL A 601 4.85 -18.19 7.31
N THR A 602 3.64 -17.70 7.58
CA THR A 602 3.24 -17.17 8.89
C THR A 602 3.36 -18.21 10.01
N VAL A 603 2.82 -19.41 9.77
CA VAL A 603 2.88 -20.50 10.77
C VAL A 603 4.32 -20.96 10.99
N SER A 604 5.11 -21.03 9.91
CA SER A 604 6.53 -21.40 9.98
C SER A 604 7.35 -20.37 10.76
N LEU A 605 7.10 -19.07 10.57
CA LEU A 605 7.74 -18.02 11.38
C LEU A 605 7.48 -18.20 12.87
N LEU A 606 6.26 -18.51 13.29
CA LEU A 606 5.94 -18.80 14.69
C LEU A 606 6.68 -20.05 15.18
N ARG A 607 6.78 -21.09 14.35
CA ARG A 607 7.46 -22.35 14.68
C ARG A 607 8.96 -22.19 14.87
N ILE A 608 9.64 -21.34 14.10
CA ILE A 608 11.06 -21.03 14.30
C ILE A 608 11.31 -20.53 15.74
N PHE A 609 10.38 -19.78 16.31
CA PHE A 609 10.45 -19.32 17.70
C PHE A 609 9.86 -20.30 18.73
N GLY A 610 9.48 -21.53 18.31
CA GLY A 610 8.93 -22.56 19.18
C GLY A 610 7.45 -22.30 19.58
N ILE A 611 6.73 -21.44 18.84
CA ILE A 611 5.35 -21.06 19.12
C ILE A 611 4.43 -21.82 18.16
N GLY A 612 3.28 -22.26 18.67
CA GLY A 612 2.24 -22.90 17.86
C GLY A 612 1.50 -21.90 16.95
N ALA A 613 0.76 -22.44 15.98
CA ALA A 613 -0.14 -21.62 15.17
C ALA A 613 -1.15 -20.87 16.07
N GLY A 614 -1.41 -19.60 15.74
CA GLY A 614 -2.40 -18.79 16.43
C GLY A 614 -3.83 -19.23 16.13
N GLN A 615 -4.78 -18.73 16.91
CA GLN A 615 -6.19 -19.03 16.73
C GLN A 615 -6.66 -18.59 15.32
N GLY A 616 -7.33 -19.48 14.60
CA GLY A 616 -7.85 -19.23 13.26
C GLY A 616 -6.82 -19.37 12.13
N MET A 617 -5.54 -19.55 12.43
CA MET A 617 -4.52 -19.80 11.40
C MET A 617 -4.74 -21.18 10.77
N SER A 618 -4.65 -21.24 9.44
CA SER A 618 -4.85 -22.46 8.65
C SER A 618 -3.62 -22.90 7.85
N GLY A 619 -2.49 -22.21 8.02
CA GLY A 619 -1.23 -22.53 7.35
C GLY A 619 -0.54 -23.78 7.96
N ARG A 620 0.40 -24.34 7.17
CA ARG A 620 1.26 -25.46 7.54
C ARG A 620 2.65 -24.96 7.94
N ASP A 621 3.38 -25.71 8.76
CA ASP A 621 4.82 -25.51 8.95
C ASP A 621 5.57 -26.08 7.73
N ILE A 622 6.31 -25.23 7.04
CA ILE A 622 7.00 -25.54 5.78
C ILE A 622 8.51 -25.29 5.81
N LEU A 623 9.07 -24.80 6.94
CA LEU A 623 10.49 -24.47 7.10
C LEU A 623 11.22 -25.38 8.08
#